data_0ec6f5049f97e3a51835de36bfa1251a
#
_entry.id   0ec6f5049f97e3a51835de36bfa1251a
#
_cell.length_a   1.000
_cell.length_b   1.000
_cell.length_c   1.000
_cell.angle_alpha   90.00
_cell.angle_beta   90.00
_cell.angle_gamma   90.00
#
_symmetry.space_group_name_H-M   'P 1'
#
loop_
_entity.id
_entity.type
_entity.pdbx_description
1 polymer ?
#
loop_
_entity_poly.entity_id
_entity_poly.type
_entity_poly.pdbx_seq_one_letter_code
_entity_poly.pdbx_strand_id
1 'polypeptide(L)'
;EVNMGFSERLAQAMKHAGYTQGRLAKDVGMAQSSVNKLLKEANGSRKTVEIASVLGVRPEWLSTGEGEMASSSAREPSALYQVKPSLNGIYRVDVLDVKASAGPGSIVTSDFIETIRAIEYTTEQARALFGNRPAAHVKVITVNGDSMDGTISPGDQIFVDTGVTHFDGDGVYVFVFGKTLHVKRLQMQRDRLAVISDNPIYEKWYVEPEDEDAF
;
A
#
# COMPACT_ATOMS: atom_id res chain seq x y z
N GLU A 1 0.12 19.42 39.35
CA GLU A 1 -0.46 18.75 38.14
C GLU A 1 -1.20 17.52 38.61
N VAL A 2 -2.52 17.48 38.37
CA VAL A 2 -3.36 16.32 38.79
C VAL A 2 -3.05 15.20 37.81
N ASN A 3 -2.32 14.20 38.28
CA ASN A 3 -2.00 13.01 37.48
C ASN A 3 -3.30 12.20 37.27
N MET A 4 -3.93 12.33 36.11
CA MET A 4 -5.17 11.61 35.74
C MET A 4 -4.90 10.11 35.68
N GLY A 5 -5.74 9.33 36.36
CA GLY A 5 -5.66 7.87 36.34
C GLY A 5 -6.04 7.28 34.97
N PHE A 6 -5.70 6.01 34.73
CA PHE A 6 -6.04 5.29 33.49
C PHE A 6 -7.54 5.37 33.15
N SER A 7 -8.40 5.18 34.18
CA SER A 7 -9.87 5.23 33.98
C SER A 7 -10.36 6.59 33.53
N GLU A 8 -9.77 7.66 34.02
CA GLU A 8 -10.12 9.04 33.64
C GLU A 8 -9.64 9.35 32.22
N ARG A 9 -8.43 8.93 31.87
CA ARG A 9 -7.91 9.05 30.49
C ARG A 9 -8.74 8.27 29.48
N LEU A 10 -9.15 7.04 29.85
CA LEU A 10 -10.04 6.23 29.02
C LEU A 10 -11.39 6.91 28.81
N ALA A 11 -12.00 7.47 29.86
CA ALA A 11 -13.25 8.23 29.74
C ALA A 11 -13.10 9.47 28.86
N GLN A 12 -11.98 10.18 28.97
CA GLN A 12 -11.66 11.34 28.14
C GLN A 12 -11.48 10.94 26.68
N ALA A 13 -10.74 9.86 26.40
CA ALA A 13 -10.53 9.34 25.06
C ALA A 13 -11.84 8.91 24.39
N MET A 14 -12.71 8.21 25.13
CA MET A 14 -14.04 7.81 24.64
C MET A 14 -14.92 9.02 24.31
N LYS A 15 -14.91 10.04 25.16
CA LYS A 15 -15.65 11.28 24.93
C LYS A 15 -15.13 12.02 23.69
N HIS A 16 -13.81 12.11 23.54
CA HIS A 16 -13.16 12.73 22.39
C HIS A 16 -13.48 12.01 21.08
N ALA A 17 -13.45 10.69 21.09
CA ALA A 17 -13.74 9.85 19.93
C ALA A 17 -15.25 9.63 19.67
N GLY A 18 -16.15 10.12 20.54
CA GLY A 18 -17.59 9.90 20.42
C GLY A 18 -18.01 8.44 20.59
N TYR A 19 -17.28 7.67 21.41
CA TYR A 19 -17.53 6.24 21.63
C TYR A 19 -18.38 5.98 22.86
N THR A 20 -19.36 5.09 22.70
CA THR A 20 -20.10 4.52 23.83
C THR A 20 -19.41 3.25 24.35
N GLN A 21 -19.69 2.86 25.60
CA GLN A 21 -19.12 1.63 26.18
C GLN A 21 -19.46 0.38 25.37
N GLY A 22 -20.68 0.27 24.86
CA GLY A 22 -21.11 -0.87 24.05
C GLY A 22 -20.39 -0.93 22.70
N ARG A 23 -20.18 0.22 22.07
CA ARG A 23 -19.44 0.30 20.80
C ARG A 23 -17.99 -0.04 20.98
N LEU A 24 -17.34 0.51 22.01
CA LEU A 24 -15.94 0.18 22.32
C LEU A 24 -15.77 -1.30 22.62
N ALA A 25 -16.69 -1.88 23.42
CA ALA A 25 -16.67 -3.30 23.76
C ALA A 25 -16.71 -4.19 22.51
N LYS A 26 -17.60 -3.85 21.57
CA LYS A 26 -17.74 -4.57 20.29
C LYS A 26 -16.48 -4.47 19.43
N ASP A 27 -15.95 -3.26 19.24
CA ASP A 27 -14.84 -2.99 18.33
C ASP A 27 -13.49 -3.53 18.86
N VAL A 28 -13.34 -3.62 20.20
CA VAL A 28 -12.15 -4.19 20.85
C VAL A 28 -12.32 -5.70 21.17
N GLY A 29 -13.49 -6.27 20.92
CA GLY A 29 -13.76 -7.68 21.20
C GLY A 29 -13.72 -8.01 22.71
N MET A 30 -14.39 -7.22 23.53
CA MET A 30 -14.53 -7.45 24.97
C MET A 30 -15.98 -7.28 25.44
N ALA A 31 -16.29 -7.81 26.61
CA ALA A 31 -17.62 -7.62 27.21
C ALA A 31 -17.84 -6.16 27.63
N GLN A 32 -19.05 -5.63 27.50
CA GLN A 32 -19.38 -4.27 27.94
C GLN A 32 -19.15 -4.09 29.46
N SER A 33 -19.37 -5.13 30.24
CA SER A 33 -19.06 -5.14 31.69
C SER A 33 -17.57 -4.93 31.97
N SER A 34 -16.70 -5.45 31.09
CA SER A 34 -15.26 -5.23 31.20
C SER A 34 -14.90 -3.78 30.92
N VAL A 35 -15.49 -3.15 29.89
CA VAL A 35 -15.28 -1.71 29.62
C VAL A 35 -15.77 -0.86 30.81
N ASN A 36 -16.92 -1.18 31.36
CA ASN A 36 -17.45 -0.50 32.58
C ASN A 36 -16.48 -0.61 33.77
N LYS A 37 -15.87 -1.78 33.96
CA LYS A 37 -14.87 -1.99 35.02
C LYS A 37 -13.61 -1.15 34.77
N LEU A 38 -13.16 -1.06 33.51
CA LEU A 38 -12.01 -0.22 33.16
C LEU A 38 -12.26 1.27 33.43
N LEU A 39 -13.48 1.75 33.28
CA LEU A 39 -13.86 3.14 33.52
C LEU A 39 -14.01 3.48 35.03
N LYS A 40 -14.14 2.48 35.91
CA LYS A 40 -14.37 2.74 37.33
C LYS A 40 -13.09 2.68 38.17
N GLU A 41 -12.26 1.64 37.98
CA GLU A 41 -11.22 1.32 38.97
C GLU A 41 -9.96 0.70 38.35
N ALA A 42 -9.70 0.86 37.04
CA ALA A 42 -8.55 0.22 36.42
C ALA A 42 -7.32 1.12 36.41
N ASN A 43 -6.16 0.55 36.70
CA ASN A 43 -4.84 1.17 36.50
C ASN A 43 -4.22 0.84 35.15
N GLY A 44 -4.92 0.07 34.32
CA GLY A 44 -4.48 -0.33 33.00
C GLY A 44 -5.31 -1.47 32.39
N SER A 45 -5.03 -1.86 31.15
CA SER A 45 -5.68 -2.98 30.48
C SER A 45 -4.66 -3.75 29.63
N ARG A 46 -4.83 -5.08 29.53
CA ARG A 46 -4.05 -5.90 28.57
C ARG A 46 -4.33 -5.52 27.11
N LYS A 47 -5.47 -4.86 26.86
CA LYS A 47 -5.90 -4.39 25.56
C LYS A 47 -5.73 -2.86 25.38
N THR A 48 -4.80 -2.26 26.11
CA THR A 48 -4.56 -0.81 26.03
C THR A 48 -4.21 -0.34 24.63
N VAL A 49 -3.42 -1.12 23.90
CA VAL A 49 -3.01 -0.79 22.53
C VAL A 49 -4.21 -0.82 21.56
N GLU A 50 -5.03 -1.87 21.64
CA GLU A 50 -6.23 -2.01 20.81
C GLU A 50 -7.27 -0.92 21.14
N ILE A 51 -7.46 -0.65 22.43
CA ILE A 51 -8.37 0.42 22.89
C ILE A 51 -7.89 1.79 22.38
N ALA A 52 -6.60 2.06 22.51
CA ALA A 52 -6.01 3.31 22.04
C ALA A 52 -6.14 3.47 20.52
N SER A 53 -5.89 2.40 19.76
CA SER A 53 -6.05 2.37 18.30
C SER A 53 -7.49 2.68 17.87
N VAL A 54 -8.49 2.05 18.51
CA VAL A 54 -9.92 2.25 18.21
C VAL A 54 -10.38 3.67 18.57
N LEU A 55 -9.84 4.24 19.65
CA LEU A 55 -10.18 5.59 20.11
C LEU A 55 -9.35 6.70 19.43
N GLY A 56 -8.35 6.34 18.61
CA GLY A 56 -7.50 7.30 17.94
C GLY A 56 -6.58 8.10 18.88
N VAL A 57 -6.19 7.50 19.98
CA VAL A 57 -5.27 8.08 20.97
C VAL A 57 -3.96 7.31 21.03
N ARG A 58 -2.92 7.91 21.59
CA ARG A 58 -1.62 7.23 21.75
C ARG A 58 -1.67 6.23 22.89
N PRO A 59 -1.20 4.97 22.70
CA PRO A 59 -1.18 3.95 23.74
C PRO A 59 -0.38 4.37 24.97
N GLU A 60 0.73 5.09 24.80
CA GLU A 60 1.57 5.63 25.87
C GLU A 60 0.77 6.62 26.71
N TRP A 61 0.10 7.58 26.06
CA TRP A 61 -0.74 8.54 26.78
C TRP A 61 -1.88 7.85 27.54
N LEU A 62 -2.54 6.89 26.92
CA LEU A 62 -3.63 6.15 27.60
C LEU A 62 -3.10 5.35 28.81
N SER A 63 -1.90 4.76 28.69
CA SER A 63 -1.27 3.93 29.72
C SER A 63 -0.68 4.76 30.88
N THR A 64 0.15 5.77 30.56
CA THR A 64 0.96 6.49 31.56
C THR A 64 0.53 7.95 31.76
N GLY A 65 -0.17 8.53 30.80
CA GLY A 65 -0.50 9.95 30.78
C GLY A 65 0.60 10.83 30.18
N GLU A 66 1.71 10.22 29.73
CA GLU A 66 2.81 10.95 29.15
C GLU A 66 2.59 11.22 27.64
N GLY A 67 2.94 12.42 27.20
CA GLY A 67 2.79 12.84 25.80
C GLY A 67 1.41 13.40 25.47
N GLU A 68 1.17 13.66 24.18
CA GLU A 68 -0.10 14.18 23.68
C GLU A 68 -1.15 13.07 23.55
N MET A 69 -2.41 13.38 23.88
CA MET A 69 -3.53 12.46 23.83
C MET A 69 -3.83 11.99 22.39
N ALA A 70 -3.87 12.94 21.44
CA ALA A 70 -4.18 12.62 20.08
C ALA A 70 -2.98 11.96 19.40
N SER A 71 -3.18 10.75 18.88
CA SER A 71 -2.35 10.31 17.78
C SER A 71 -2.64 11.29 16.64
N SER A 72 -1.63 11.97 16.11
CA SER A 72 -1.77 12.94 15.01
C SER A 72 -2.12 12.26 13.67
N SER A 73 -2.98 11.27 13.72
CA SER A 73 -3.67 10.68 12.58
C SER A 73 -5.15 11.03 12.69
N ALA A 74 -5.48 12.32 12.44
CA ALA A 74 -6.83 12.68 12.09
C ALA A 74 -7.27 11.81 10.91
N ARG A 75 -8.38 11.13 11.10
CA ARG A 75 -9.10 10.38 10.08
C ARG A 75 -9.46 11.32 8.95
N GLU A 76 -8.61 11.43 7.94
CA GLU A 76 -9.04 11.88 6.63
C GLU A 76 -9.54 10.66 5.84
N PRO A 77 -10.66 10.80 5.09
CA PRO A 77 -11.13 9.73 4.25
C PRO A 77 -10.10 9.50 3.14
N SER A 78 -9.70 8.26 2.99
CA SER A 78 -8.95 7.66 1.88
C SER A 78 -8.47 8.65 0.81
N ALA A 79 -7.46 9.40 1.10
CA ALA A 79 -6.68 10.10 0.11
C ALA A 79 -5.26 9.56 0.21
N LEU A 80 -4.86 8.80 -0.82
CA LEU A 80 -3.48 8.62 -1.26
C LEU A 80 -2.46 8.63 -0.11
N TYR A 81 -1.93 7.47 0.19
CA TYR A 81 -0.72 7.31 0.98
C TYR A 81 0.37 8.26 0.48
N GLN A 82 0.36 9.49 0.95
CA GLN A 82 1.54 10.33 0.90
C GLN A 82 2.50 9.81 1.96
N VAL A 83 3.40 8.95 1.54
CA VAL A 83 4.56 8.57 2.33
C VAL A 83 5.36 9.85 2.58
N LYS A 84 5.22 10.43 3.78
CA LYS A 84 6.22 11.40 4.26
C LYS A 84 7.58 10.68 4.21
N PRO A 85 8.61 11.28 3.62
CA PRO A 85 9.93 10.69 3.68
C PRO A 85 10.29 10.49 5.15
N SER A 86 10.45 9.24 5.54
CA SER A 86 10.90 8.86 6.86
C SER A 86 12.28 9.49 7.09
N LEU A 87 12.44 10.23 8.17
CA LEU A 87 13.69 10.89 8.58
C LEU A 87 14.85 9.91 8.86
N ASN A 88 14.66 8.63 8.64
CA ASN A 88 15.64 7.57 8.95
C ASN A 88 16.28 6.90 7.71
N GLY A 89 16.28 7.54 6.55
CA GLY A 89 17.05 7.00 5.42
C GLY A 89 16.60 5.60 4.92
N ILE A 90 15.37 5.19 5.19
CA ILE A 90 14.80 3.93 4.71
C ILE A 90 14.03 4.18 3.41
N TYR A 91 14.43 3.48 2.36
CA TYR A 91 13.73 3.47 1.08
C TYR A 91 12.80 2.25 1.03
N ARG A 92 11.49 2.49 1.07
CA ARG A 92 10.47 1.45 1.13
C ARG A 92 9.81 1.24 -0.23
N VAL A 93 9.83 0.00 -0.70
CA VAL A 93 9.18 -0.45 -1.94
C VAL A 93 8.03 -1.38 -1.61
N ASP A 94 6.83 -1.04 -2.06
CA ASP A 94 5.64 -1.86 -1.87
C ASP A 94 5.57 -2.99 -2.89
N VAL A 95 5.26 -4.20 -2.42
CA VAL A 95 4.95 -5.37 -3.24
C VAL A 95 3.44 -5.44 -3.40
N LEU A 96 2.97 -5.31 -4.63
CA LEU A 96 1.55 -5.25 -4.95
C LEU A 96 0.99 -6.65 -5.25
N ASP A 97 -0.25 -6.89 -4.81
CA ASP A 97 -0.99 -8.10 -5.20
C ASP A 97 -1.61 -7.91 -6.58
N VAL A 98 -0.74 -7.78 -7.57
CA VAL A 98 -1.14 -7.70 -8.97
C VAL A 98 -0.61 -8.93 -9.66
N LYS A 99 -1.51 -9.75 -10.19
CA LYS A 99 -1.14 -10.86 -11.05
C LYS A 99 -1.05 -10.34 -12.48
N ALA A 100 0.10 -9.75 -12.82
CA ALA A 100 0.40 -9.44 -14.21
C ALA A 100 0.53 -10.75 -14.98
N SER A 101 -0.38 -11.00 -15.91
CA SER A 101 -0.27 -12.13 -16.82
C SER A 101 0.57 -11.71 -18.01
N ALA A 102 1.65 -12.44 -18.27
CA ALA A 102 2.41 -12.32 -19.50
C ALA A 102 1.79 -13.16 -20.66
N GLY A 103 0.58 -13.68 -20.49
CA GLY A 103 -0.25 -14.34 -21.50
C GLY A 103 -1.35 -13.42 -22.05
N PRO A 104 -2.58 -13.93 -22.24
CA PRO A 104 -3.73 -13.12 -22.73
C PRO A 104 -4.18 -11.99 -21.79
N GLY A 105 -3.44 -11.71 -20.73
CA GLY A 105 -3.69 -10.68 -19.76
C GLY A 105 -4.49 -11.16 -18.53
N SER A 106 -4.24 -10.55 -17.39
CA SER A 106 -5.09 -10.72 -16.19
C SER A 106 -6.07 -9.56 -16.11
N ILE A 107 -7.35 -9.88 -15.88
CA ILE A 107 -8.38 -8.86 -15.71
C ILE A 107 -8.10 -8.10 -14.41
N VAL A 108 -7.91 -6.79 -14.51
CA VAL A 108 -7.87 -5.91 -13.34
C VAL A 108 -9.32 -5.68 -12.90
N THR A 109 -9.76 -6.42 -11.89
CA THR A 109 -11.15 -6.39 -11.42
C THR A 109 -11.39 -5.45 -10.24
N SER A 110 -10.34 -4.83 -9.74
CA SER A 110 -10.41 -3.98 -8.55
C SER A 110 -9.75 -2.64 -8.80
N ASP A 111 -10.45 -1.56 -8.44
CA ASP A 111 -9.88 -0.21 -8.40
C ASP A 111 -8.82 -0.04 -7.29
N PHE A 112 -8.66 -1.06 -6.45
CA PHE A 112 -7.70 -1.08 -5.35
C PHE A 112 -6.73 -2.24 -5.53
N ILE A 113 -5.46 -1.89 -5.73
CA ILE A 113 -4.36 -2.84 -5.72
C ILE A 113 -3.82 -2.87 -4.28
N GLU A 114 -3.92 -4.02 -3.62
CA GLU A 114 -3.47 -4.17 -2.25
C GLU A 114 -1.95 -4.33 -2.17
N THR A 115 -1.33 -3.69 -1.18
CA THR A 115 0.06 -3.95 -0.82
C THR A 115 0.13 -5.16 0.10
N ILE A 116 0.69 -6.27 -0.37
CA ILE A 116 0.81 -7.51 0.42
C ILE A 116 2.02 -7.51 1.35
N ARG A 117 3.07 -6.78 1.00
CA ARG A 117 4.28 -6.59 1.82
C ARG A 117 5.06 -5.38 1.33
N ALA A 118 6.06 -4.97 2.11
CA ALA A 118 7.02 -3.96 1.70
C ALA A 118 8.44 -4.49 1.87
N ILE A 119 9.34 -4.04 1.01
CA ILE A 119 10.78 -4.29 1.08
C ILE A 119 11.45 -2.98 1.44
N GLU A 120 12.29 -3.00 2.45
CA GLU A 120 13.03 -1.81 2.90
C GLU A 120 14.50 -1.92 2.48
N TYR A 121 15.00 -0.83 1.94
CA TYR A 121 16.39 -0.68 1.51
C TYR A 121 17.05 0.47 2.27
N THR A 122 18.35 0.37 2.50
CA THR A 122 19.12 1.55 2.91
C THR A 122 19.18 2.56 1.76
N THR A 123 19.44 3.82 2.08
CA THR A 123 19.59 4.87 1.06
C THR A 123 20.65 4.53 0.01
N GLU A 124 21.76 3.90 0.44
CA GLU A 124 22.85 3.49 -0.46
C GLU A 124 22.41 2.38 -1.41
N GLN A 125 21.74 1.34 -0.89
CA GLN A 125 21.20 0.26 -1.70
C GLN A 125 20.17 0.78 -2.70
N ALA A 126 19.25 1.63 -2.24
CA ALA A 126 18.21 2.21 -3.09
C ALA A 126 18.82 3.05 -4.22
N ARG A 127 19.84 3.86 -3.91
CA ARG A 127 20.54 4.66 -4.94
C ARG A 127 21.25 3.79 -5.96
N ALA A 128 21.86 2.68 -5.53
CA ALA A 128 22.50 1.74 -6.45
C ALA A 128 21.51 1.02 -7.36
N LEU A 129 20.32 0.64 -6.84
CA LEU A 129 19.30 -0.11 -7.58
C LEU A 129 18.38 0.80 -8.42
N PHE A 130 17.96 1.92 -7.86
CA PHE A 130 16.89 2.75 -8.42
C PHE A 130 17.36 4.15 -8.82
N GLY A 131 18.63 4.49 -8.57
CA GLY A 131 19.15 5.83 -8.82
C GLY A 131 18.47 6.87 -7.93
N ASN A 132 17.94 7.93 -8.56
CA ASN A 132 17.23 9.02 -7.86
C ASN A 132 15.70 8.87 -7.90
N ARG A 133 15.18 7.68 -8.25
CA ARG A 133 13.72 7.46 -8.31
C ARG A 133 13.11 7.57 -6.92
N PRO A 134 12.01 8.32 -6.76
CA PRO A 134 11.28 8.36 -5.50
C PRO A 134 10.73 6.97 -5.13
N ALA A 135 10.78 6.59 -3.85
CA ALA A 135 10.26 5.30 -3.37
C ALA A 135 8.78 5.09 -3.71
N ALA A 136 7.99 6.18 -3.74
CA ALA A 136 6.58 6.13 -4.10
C ALA A 136 6.35 5.61 -5.54
N HIS A 137 7.29 5.83 -6.44
CA HIS A 137 7.21 5.42 -7.85
C HIS A 137 7.73 4.01 -8.12
N VAL A 138 8.47 3.41 -7.18
CA VAL A 138 8.99 2.05 -7.35
C VAL A 138 8.05 1.06 -6.69
N LYS A 139 7.56 0.09 -7.47
CA LYS A 139 6.69 -0.98 -6.99
C LYS A 139 7.27 -2.33 -7.42
N VAL A 140 6.85 -3.38 -6.73
CA VAL A 140 7.18 -4.77 -7.12
C VAL A 140 5.89 -5.49 -7.48
N ILE A 141 5.91 -6.21 -8.58
CA ILE A 141 4.84 -7.12 -8.99
C ILE A 141 5.42 -8.50 -9.31
N THR A 142 4.57 -9.52 -9.26
CA THR A 142 4.93 -10.88 -9.67
C THR A 142 4.35 -11.16 -11.06
N VAL A 143 5.20 -11.63 -11.96
CA VAL A 143 4.80 -12.02 -13.33
C VAL A 143 4.37 -13.49 -13.33
N ASN A 144 3.18 -13.80 -13.84
CA ASN A 144 2.61 -15.16 -13.79
C ASN A 144 2.56 -15.87 -15.15
N GLY A 145 2.68 -15.16 -16.26
CA GLY A 145 2.63 -15.76 -17.59
C GLY A 145 4.04 -15.98 -18.16
N ASP A 146 4.12 -16.63 -19.28
CA ASP A 146 5.34 -17.03 -19.97
C ASP A 146 5.63 -16.23 -21.26
N SER A 147 4.84 -15.23 -21.59
CA SER A 147 5.02 -14.48 -22.85
C SER A 147 6.31 -13.64 -22.89
N MET A 148 6.93 -13.40 -21.75
CA MET A 148 8.23 -12.72 -21.65
C MET A 148 9.36 -13.71 -21.31
N ASP A 149 9.10 -15.02 -21.41
CA ASP A 149 10.12 -16.05 -21.12
C ASP A 149 11.34 -15.88 -22.03
N GLY A 150 12.50 -16.07 -21.42
CA GLY A 150 13.80 -15.69 -22.03
C GLY A 150 14.33 -14.33 -21.49
N THR A 151 13.46 -13.45 -21.01
CA THR A 151 13.83 -12.19 -20.35
C THR A 151 13.27 -12.14 -18.92
N ILE A 152 12.01 -12.52 -18.73
CA ILE A 152 11.32 -12.56 -17.44
C ILE A 152 10.57 -13.90 -17.39
N SER A 153 10.90 -14.73 -16.41
CA SER A 153 10.29 -16.05 -16.23
C SER A 153 9.02 -16.00 -15.37
N PRO A 154 8.09 -16.94 -15.56
CA PRO A 154 6.93 -17.05 -14.68
C PRO A 154 7.33 -17.18 -13.21
N GLY A 155 6.74 -16.38 -12.33
CA GLY A 155 7.06 -16.30 -10.91
C GLY A 155 8.10 -15.25 -10.54
N ASP A 156 8.77 -14.64 -11.50
CA ASP A 156 9.71 -13.57 -11.23
C ASP A 156 9.03 -12.35 -10.62
N GLN A 157 9.72 -11.71 -9.70
CA GLN A 157 9.35 -10.40 -9.17
C GLN A 157 10.15 -9.33 -9.91
N ILE A 158 9.43 -8.35 -10.45
CA ILE A 158 10.03 -7.25 -11.17
C ILE A 158 9.75 -5.92 -10.49
N PHE A 159 10.71 -4.99 -10.56
CA PHE A 159 10.51 -3.61 -10.15
C PHE A 159 9.87 -2.83 -11.31
N VAL A 160 8.87 -2.05 -10.97
CA VAL A 160 8.12 -1.21 -11.92
C VAL A 160 8.25 0.24 -11.48
N ASP A 161 8.63 1.11 -12.41
CA ASP A 161 8.62 2.56 -12.23
C ASP A 161 7.25 3.12 -12.65
N THR A 162 6.41 3.40 -11.68
CA THR A 162 5.07 3.97 -11.90
C THR A 162 5.09 5.48 -12.19
N GLY A 163 6.25 6.10 -12.14
CA GLY A 163 6.44 7.49 -12.53
C GLY A 163 6.45 7.71 -14.04
N VAL A 164 6.69 6.62 -14.81
CA VAL A 164 6.61 6.63 -16.27
C VAL A 164 5.19 6.28 -16.69
N THR A 165 4.46 7.25 -17.20
CA THR A 165 3.03 7.12 -17.56
C THR A 165 2.78 7.24 -19.07
N HIS A 166 3.83 7.22 -19.89
CA HIS A 166 3.76 7.31 -21.33
C HIS A 166 4.92 6.53 -21.95
N PHE A 167 4.85 6.28 -23.24
CA PHE A 167 5.96 5.66 -23.94
C PHE A 167 7.17 6.60 -23.99
N ASP A 168 8.30 6.14 -23.43
CA ASP A 168 9.57 6.89 -23.32
C ASP A 168 10.72 6.06 -23.92
N GLY A 169 10.51 5.55 -25.12
CA GLY A 169 11.47 4.75 -25.86
C GLY A 169 11.26 3.24 -25.74
N ASP A 170 12.01 2.49 -26.56
CA ASP A 170 11.91 1.03 -26.62
C ASP A 170 12.32 0.39 -25.30
N GLY A 171 11.51 -0.54 -24.80
CA GLY A 171 11.77 -1.18 -23.51
C GLY A 171 10.68 -2.14 -23.07
N VAL A 172 10.85 -2.72 -21.89
CA VAL A 172 9.81 -3.56 -21.26
C VAL A 172 8.93 -2.68 -20.40
N TYR A 173 7.63 -2.78 -20.60
CA TYR A 173 6.62 -1.98 -19.92
C TYR A 173 5.60 -2.88 -19.21
N VAL A 174 5.06 -2.34 -18.13
CA VAL A 174 3.86 -2.83 -17.49
C VAL A 174 2.75 -1.81 -17.77
N PHE A 175 1.70 -2.23 -18.42
CA PHE A 175 0.62 -1.33 -18.83
C PHE A 175 -0.73 -2.04 -18.80
N VAL A 176 -1.79 -1.26 -18.74
CA VAL A 176 -3.17 -1.75 -18.87
C VAL A 176 -3.62 -1.49 -20.30
N PHE A 177 -4.15 -2.51 -20.98
CA PHE A 177 -4.80 -2.39 -22.26
C PHE A 177 -6.23 -2.92 -22.13
N GLY A 178 -7.20 -2.05 -22.36
CA GLY A 178 -8.60 -2.32 -22.03
C GLY A 178 -8.78 -2.54 -20.52
N LYS A 179 -9.00 -3.79 -20.12
CA LYS A 179 -9.17 -4.17 -18.69
C LYS A 179 -8.10 -5.16 -18.22
N THR A 180 -7.05 -5.33 -18.99
CA THR A 180 -6.03 -6.35 -18.71
C THR A 180 -4.67 -5.71 -18.49
N LEU A 181 -3.95 -6.24 -17.51
CA LEU A 181 -2.57 -5.84 -17.22
C LEU A 181 -1.62 -6.70 -18.04
N HIS A 182 -0.69 -6.05 -18.71
CA HIS A 182 0.30 -6.68 -19.57
C HIS A 182 1.72 -6.34 -19.12
N VAL A 183 2.63 -7.31 -19.30
CA VAL A 183 4.08 -7.09 -19.30
C VAL A 183 4.56 -7.46 -20.69
N LYS A 184 5.02 -6.48 -21.45
CA LYS A 184 5.43 -6.64 -22.84
C LYS A 184 6.59 -5.71 -23.19
N ARG A 185 7.28 -6.03 -24.25
CA ARG A 185 8.23 -5.12 -24.87
C ARG A 185 7.48 -4.17 -25.82
N LEU A 186 7.61 -2.88 -25.60
CA LEU A 186 7.11 -1.86 -26.49
C LEU A 186 8.25 -1.36 -27.37
N GLN A 187 8.00 -1.25 -28.67
CA GLN A 187 8.96 -0.77 -29.63
C GLN A 187 8.28 0.11 -30.68
N MET A 188 8.81 1.31 -30.89
CA MET A 188 8.34 2.16 -31.95
C MET A 188 8.88 1.66 -33.32
N GLN A 189 8.00 1.19 -34.16
CA GLN A 189 8.32 0.71 -35.50
C GLN A 189 7.75 1.67 -36.57
N ARG A 190 8.55 2.64 -36.99
CA ARG A 190 8.15 3.78 -37.85
C ARG A 190 7.10 4.64 -37.13
N ASP A 191 5.83 4.48 -37.51
CA ASP A 191 4.67 5.26 -37.03
C ASP A 191 3.71 4.48 -36.13
N ARG A 192 4.06 3.22 -35.80
CA ARG A 192 3.23 2.35 -34.97
C ARG A 192 3.98 1.78 -33.78
N LEU A 193 3.29 1.69 -32.65
CA LEU A 193 3.82 1.08 -31.45
C LEU A 193 3.58 -0.44 -31.51
N ALA A 194 4.67 -1.20 -31.63
CA ALA A 194 4.62 -2.66 -31.58
C ALA A 194 4.62 -3.15 -30.14
N VAL A 195 3.73 -4.07 -29.83
CA VAL A 195 3.64 -4.80 -28.56
C VAL A 195 4.17 -6.22 -28.80
N ILE A 196 5.29 -6.51 -28.20
CA ILE A 196 6.10 -7.69 -28.50
C ILE A 196 6.23 -8.55 -27.23
N SER A 197 6.00 -9.86 -27.41
CA SER A 197 6.37 -10.89 -26.46
C SER A 197 7.79 -11.36 -26.71
N ASP A 198 8.63 -11.46 -25.68
CA ASP A 198 10.01 -11.97 -25.87
C ASP A 198 10.02 -13.49 -26.12
N ASN A 199 8.97 -14.20 -25.67
CA ASN A 199 8.73 -15.59 -26.03
C ASN A 199 8.20 -15.67 -27.50
N PRO A 200 8.94 -16.28 -28.42
CA PRO A 200 8.65 -16.27 -29.86
C PRO A 200 7.38 -17.05 -30.25
N ILE A 201 6.78 -17.83 -29.34
CA ILE A 201 5.51 -18.54 -29.63
C ILE A 201 4.32 -17.59 -29.71
N TYR A 202 4.47 -16.37 -29.17
CA TYR A 202 3.42 -15.35 -29.16
C TYR A 202 3.64 -14.38 -30.32
N GLU A 203 2.57 -14.10 -31.06
CA GLU A 203 2.60 -13.10 -32.13
C GLU A 203 2.63 -11.67 -31.56
N LYS A 204 3.39 -10.81 -32.24
CA LYS A 204 3.36 -9.36 -31.96
C LYS A 204 2.08 -8.74 -32.50
N TRP A 205 1.64 -7.68 -31.87
CA TRP A 205 0.53 -6.86 -32.34
C TRP A 205 0.91 -5.37 -32.27
N TYR A 206 0.07 -4.49 -32.76
CA TYR A 206 0.31 -3.06 -32.79
C TYR A 206 -0.80 -2.32 -32.10
N VAL A 207 -0.47 -1.21 -31.45
CA VAL A 207 -1.46 -0.25 -30.97
C VAL A 207 -1.89 0.57 -32.18
N GLU A 208 -3.16 0.52 -32.50
CA GLU A 208 -3.75 1.29 -33.59
C GLU A 208 -4.32 2.62 -33.05
N PRO A 209 -4.52 3.65 -33.89
CA PRO A 209 -5.07 4.94 -33.43
C PRO A 209 -6.41 4.82 -32.72
N GLU A 210 -7.21 3.81 -33.08
CA GLU A 210 -8.51 3.54 -32.45
C GLU A 210 -8.38 2.98 -31.01
N ASP A 211 -7.19 2.54 -30.63
CA ASP A 211 -6.89 1.96 -29.32
C ASP A 211 -6.46 3.02 -28.28
N GLU A 212 -6.41 4.32 -28.62
CA GLU A 212 -5.95 5.39 -27.69
C GLU A 212 -6.74 5.40 -26.38
N ASP A 213 -8.04 5.11 -26.44
CA ASP A 213 -8.89 5.05 -25.25
C ASP A 213 -8.71 3.75 -24.41
N ALA A 214 -7.99 2.76 -24.94
CA ALA A 214 -7.79 1.46 -24.33
C ALA A 214 -6.39 1.29 -23.71
N PHE A 215 -5.45 2.24 -23.99
CA PHE A 215 -4.03 2.17 -23.62
C PHE A 215 -3.61 3.10 -22.46
#